data_f9d55e057a2e5f11d50cd75532574066
#
_entry.id   f9d55e057a2e5f11d50cd75532574066
#
_cell.length_a   1.000
_cell.length_b   1.000
_cell.length_c   1.000
_cell.angle_alpha   90.00
_cell.angle_beta   90.00
_cell.angle_gamma   90.00
#
_symmetry.space_group_name_H-M   'P 1'
#
loop_
_entity.id
_entity.type
_entity.pdbx_description
1 polymer ?
#
loop_
_entity_poly.entity_id
_entity_poly.type
_entity_poly.pdbx_seq_one_letter_code
_entity_poly.pdbx_strand_id
1 'polypeptide(L)'
;GHLAGVDVGILKTYASRQDADPYREFSIRKRPIPGQPPRYRTIAVPEPPLLRVQTWIASEVLRHAPCHSASTALAPGSRLAQAAARHCRAVWMVKIDLRNFFESLTEIDVHRVFLERGYQPLVAFELARLCTRLRDKHRNDTAVLPQRRTPKFRHSSLTSLYPRDLLGVLPQGAPTSPMLANLAVRDLDERLTAIAKTF
;
A
#
# COMPACT_ATOMS: atom_id res chain seq x y z
N GLY A 1 -3.52 11.82 17.62
CA GLY A 1 -2.70 11.42 18.78
C GLY A 1 -3.56 11.01 19.97
N HIS A 2 -4.40 11.89 20.43
CA HIS A 2 -5.21 11.63 21.66
C HIS A 2 -6.07 10.36 21.56
N LEU A 3 -6.79 10.16 20.45
CA LEU A 3 -7.66 8.99 20.26
C LEU A 3 -6.90 7.66 20.13
N ALA A 4 -5.66 7.69 19.65
CA ALA A 4 -4.82 6.51 19.56
C ALA A 4 -3.93 6.29 20.80
N GLY A 5 -4.04 7.15 21.82
CA GLY A 5 -3.22 7.10 23.02
C GLY A 5 -1.72 7.31 22.74
N VAL A 6 -1.36 8.10 21.73
CA VAL A 6 0.02 8.39 21.35
C VAL A 6 0.26 9.90 21.39
N ASP A 7 1.41 10.29 21.93
CA ASP A 7 1.80 11.68 22.00
C ASP A 7 1.93 12.33 20.60
N VAL A 8 1.47 13.56 20.46
CA VAL A 8 1.47 14.29 19.18
C VAL A 8 2.90 14.58 18.71
N GLY A 9 3.84 14.79 19.64
CA GLY A 9 5.25 15.00 19.32
C GLY A 9 5.84 13.79 18.60
N ILE A 10 5.56 12.58 19.09
CA ILE A 10 5.99 11.33 18.45
C ILE A 10 5.39 11.22 17.02
N LEU A 11 4.11 11.58 16.85
CA LEU A 11 3.50 11.55 15.51
C LEU A 11 4.16 12.53 14.54
N LYS A 12 4.49 13.73 15.01
CA LYS A 12 5.21 14.72 14.20
C LYS A 12 6.60 14.22 13.82
N THR A 13 7.33 13.59 14.74
CA THR A 13 8.63 12.97 14.47
C THR A 13 8.52 11.91 13.36
N TYR A 14 7.54 11.01 13.47
CA TYR A 14 7.32 9.99 12.43
C TYR A 14 6.90 10.59 11.08
N ALA A 15 6.01 11.57 11.09
CA ALA A 15 5.57 12.25 9.87
C ALA A 15 6.69 13.09 9.23
N SER A 16 7.58 13.68 10.01
CA SER A 16 8.73 14.46 9.49
C SER A 16 9.80 13.59 8.85
N ARG A 17 9.90 12.32 9.27
CA ARG A 17 10.96 11.37 8.82
C ARG A 17 12.38 11.89 9.04
N GLN A 18 12.58 12.65 10.10
CA GLN A 18 13.91 13.16 10.47
C GLN A 18 14.76 12.12 11.17
N ASP A 19 14.12 11.20 11.88
CA ASP A 19 14.75 10.10 12.61
C ASP A 19 14.72 8.79 11.84
N ALA A 20 15.25 7.74 12.48
CA ALA A 20 15.21 6.38 11.94
C ALA A 20 13.78 5.93 11.64
N ASP A 21 13.63 5.12 10.59
CA ASP A 21 12.34 4.57 10.18
C ASP A 21 11.76 3.68 11.30
N PRO A 22 10.57 3.99 11.85
CA PRO A 22 10.00 3.28 13.01
C PRO A 22 9.40 1.93 12.64
N TYR A 23 10.16 1.11 11.92
CA TYR A 23 9.79 -0.23 11.50
C TYR A 23 10.87 -1.24 11.81
N ARG A 24 10.44 -2.39 12.33
CA ARG A 24 11.29 -3.57 12.46
C ARG A 24 11.11 -4.46 11.23
N GLU A 25 12.19 -4.74 10.54
CA GLU A 25 12.20 -5.59 9.35
C GLU A 25 12.69 -7.00 9.65
N PHE A 26 12.07 -7.97 8.97
CA PHE A 26 12.56 -9.35 8.90
C PHE A 26 12.16 -9.99 7.58
N SER A 27 12.93 -11.01 7.18
CA SER A 27 12.70 -11.71 5.92
C SER A 27 12.04 -13.06 6.15
N ILE A 28 10.95 -13.33 5.43
CA ILE A 28 10.28 -14.64 5.40
C ILE A 28 10.61 -15.33 4.08
N ARG A 29 11.07 -16.59 4.15
CA ARG A 29 11.31 -17.40 2.96
C ARG A 29 9.99 -17.71 2.26
N LYS A 30 9.93 -17.43 0.96
CA LYS A 30 8.79 -17.84 0.11
C LYS A 30 8.83 -19.35 -0.14
N ARG A 31 7.69 -19.92 -0.48
CA ARG A 31 7.62 -21.34 -0.88
C ARG A 31 8.67 -21.63 -1.95
N PRO A 32 9.50 -22.67 -1.77
CA PRO A 32 10.53 -23.02 -2.73
C PRO A 32 9.91 -23.42 -4.08
N ILE A 33 10.57 -23.04 -5.16
CA ILE A 33 10.28 -23.51 -6.51
C ILE A 33 11.45 -24.39 -6.92
N PRO A 34 11.22 -25.62 -7.34
CA PRO A 34 12.28 -26.51 -7.80
C PRO A 34 13.14 -25.84 -8.89
N GLY A 35 14.45 -25.93 -8.77
CA GLY A 35 15.41 -25.35 -9.73
C GLY A 35 15.62 -23.84 -9.61
N GLN A 36 14.98 -23.16 -8.65
CA GLN A 36 15.19 -21.72 -8.43
C GLN A 36 15.88 -21.43 -7.09
N PRO A 37 16.69 -20.36 -7.01
CA PRO A 37 17.30 -19.94 -5.76
C PRO A 37 16.23 -19.55 -4.73
N PRO A 38 16.56 -19.61 -3.42
CA PRO A 38 15.66 -19.21 -2.37
C PRO A 38 15.18 -17.75 -2.54
N ARG A 39 13.87 -17.56 -2.44
CA ARG A 39 13.25 -16.23 -2.53
C ARG A 39 12.72 -15.82 -1.17
N TYR A 40 12.85 -14.55 -0.85
CA TYR A 40 12.41 -13.99 0.43
C TYR A 40 11.41 -12.86 0.19
N ARG A 41 10.59 -12.58 1.18
CA ARG A 41 9.78 -11.36 1.29
C ARG A 41 10.18 -10.63 2.56
N THR A 42 10.29 -9.33 2.48
CA THR A 42 10.49 -8.49 3.66
C THR A 42 9.14 -8.17 4.27
N ILE A 43 9.07 -8.33 5.57
CA ILE A 43 7.96 -7.89 6.40
C ILE A 43 8.48 -6.74 7.24
N ALA A 44 7.79 -5.61 7.18
CA ALA A 44 8.09 -4.42 7.97
C ALA A 44 6.94 -4.17 8.94
N VAL A 45 7.18 -4.41 10.21
CA VAL A 45 6.20 -4.23 11.28
C VAL A 45 6.46 -2.90 11.98
N PRO A 46 5.46 -2.00 12.08
CA PRO A 46 5.61 -0.75 12.80
C PRO A 46 6.00 -0.98 14.26
N GLU A 47 6.82 -0.11 14.82
CA GLU A 47 7.08 -0.07 16.26
C GLU A 47 5.80 0.20 17.07
N PRO A 48 5.75 -0.17 18.36
CA PRO A 48 4.52 -0.12 19.15
C PRO A 48 3.74 1.21 19.12
N PRO A 49 4.36 2.39 19.19
CA PRO A 49 3.60 3.65 19.09
C PRO A 49 2.95 3.82 17.71
N LEU A 50 3.72 3.59 16.63
CA LEU A 50 3.22 3.70 15.26
C LEU A 50 2.18 2.61 14.95
N LEU A 51 2.38 1.40 15.48
CA LEU A 51 1.43 0.29 15.35
C LEU A 51 0.05 0.65 15.92
N ARG A 52 0.01 1.27 17.11
CA ARG A 52 -1.27 1.75 17.70
C ARG A 52 -1.95 2.76 16.80
N VAL A 53 -1.20 3.72 16.28
CA VAL A 53 -1.75 4.74 15.37
C VAL A 53 -2.29 4.13 14.09
N GLN A 54 -1.52 3.26 13.46
CA GLN A 54 -1.95 2.60 12.22
C GLN A 54 -3.13 1.65 12.46
N THR A 55 -3.20 0.97 13.60
CA THR A 55 -4.36 0.16 13.98
C THR A 55 -5.60 1.04 14.11
N TRP A 56 -5.48 2.19 14.78
CA TRP A 56 -6.57 3.17 14.88
C TRP A 56 -6.99 3.70 13.50
N ILE A 57 -6.04 4.09 12.64
CA ILE A 57 -6.34 4.53 11.27
C ILE A 57 -7.08 3.43 10.48
N ALA A 58 -6.64 2.18 10.62
CA ALA A 58 -7.26 1.05 9.94
C ALA A 58 -8.71 0.82 10.40
N SER A 59 -8.98 0.92 11.73
CA SER A 59 -10.31 0.68 12.30
C SER A 59 -11.28 1.84 12.15
N GLU A 60 -10.81 3.07 12.32
CA GLU A 60 -11.70 4.24 12.40
C GLU A 60 -11.77 5.04 11.10
N VAL A 61 -10.69 5.03 10.30
CA VAL A 61 -10.61 5.83 9.08
C VAL A 61 -10.85 4.98 7.83
N LEU A 62 -10.23 3.80 7.77
CA LEU A 62 -10.22 3.00 6.54
C LEU A 62 -11.29 1.91 6.50
N ARG A 63 -11.74 1.40 7.63
CA ARG A 63 -12.65 0.24 7.72
C ARG A 63 -13.92 0.39 6.89
N HIS A 64 -14.47 1.60 6.83
CA HIS A 64 -15.72 1.90 6.12
C HIS A 64 -15.51 2.44 4.70
N ALA A 65 -14.27 2.46 4.23
CA ALA A 65 -13.99 2.87 2.86
C ALA A 65 -14.53 1.86 1.85
N PRO A 66 -15.30 2.26 0.84
CA PRO A 66 -15.84 1.35 -0.14
C PRO A 66 -14.72 0.82 -1.04
N CYS A 67 -14.45 -0.47 -0.95
CA CYS A 67 -13.59 -1.17 -1.90
C CYS A 67 -14.33 -1.45 -3.20
N HIS A 68 -13.61 -1.61 -4.30
CA HIS A 68 -14.19 -2.06 -5.56
C HIS A 68 -14.78 -3.47 -5.41
N SER A 69 -15.91 -3.75 -6.06
CA SER A 69 -16.61 -5.04 -5.94
C SER A 69 -15.78 -6.24 -6.44
N ALA A 70 -14.82 -6.01 -7.33
CA ALA A 70 -13.89 -7.06 -7.78
C ALA A 70 -12.80 -7.38 -6.74
N SER A 71 -12.55 -6.51 -5.76
CA SER A 71 -11.59 -6.77 -4.69
C SER A 71 -12.18 -7.78 -3.71
N THR A 72 -11.69 -9.02 -3.77
CA THR A 72 -12.16 -10.14 -2.94
C THR A 72 -11.19 -10.51 -1.83
N ALA A 73 -10.10 -9.77 -1.68
CA ALA A 73 -9.09 -9.98 -0.66
C ALA A 73 -8.81 -8.68 0.09
N LEU A 74 -8.30 -8.81 1.32
CA LEU A 74 -7.82 -7.71 2.14
C LEU A 74 -8.89 -6.66 2.55
N ALA A 75 -10.13 -6.85 2.15
CA ALA A 75 -11.27 -6.02 2.57
C ALA A 75 -12.02 -6.68 3.74
N PRO A 76 -12.66 -5.89 4.62
CA PRO A 76 -13.51 -6.43 5.68
C PRO A 76 -14.58 -7.37 5.11
N GLY A 77 -14.77 -8.54 5.72
CA GLY A 77 -15.75 -9.52 5.29
C GLY A 77 -15.35 -10.38 4.08
N SER A 78 -14.15 -10.22 3.53
CA SER A 78 -13.63 -11.06 2.45
C SER A 78 -13.60 -12.54 2.85
N ARG A 79 -14.15 -13.41 1.97
CA ARG A 79 -14.16 -14.87 2.17
C ARG A 79 -13.53 -15.56 0.96
N LEU A 80 -12.56 -16.43 1.22
CA LEU A 80 -11.86 -17.18 0.16
C LEU A 80 -12.83 -18.01 -0.72
N ALA A 81 -13.82 -18.64 -0.11
CA ALA A 81 -14.83 -19.41 -0.83
C ALA A 81 -15.63 -18.54 -1.82
N GLN A 82 -15.99 -17.31 -1.44
CA GLN A 82 -16.70 -16.39 -2.33
C GLN A 82 -15.81 -15.90 -3.47
N ALA A 83 -14.53 -15.69 -3.20
CA ALA A 83 -13.56 -15.37 -4.24
C ALA A 83 -13.42 -16.52 -5.25
N ALA A 84 -13.28 -17.75 -4.79
CA ALA A 84 -13.19 -18.94 -5.63
C ALA A 84 -14.47 -19.18 -6.44
N ALA A 85 -15.65 -18.98 -5.86
CA ALA A 85 -16.95 -19.18 -6.52
C ALA A 85 -17.11 -18.32 -7.78
N ARG A 86 -16.49 -17.13 -7.83
CA ARG A 86 -16.53 -16.24 -9.02
C ARG A 86 -15.83 -16.84 -10.24
N HIS A 87 -14.94 -17.78 -10.04
CA HIS A 87 -14.18 -18.45 -11.11
C HIS A 87 -14.81 -19.79 -11.53
N CYS A 88 -15.82 -20.27 -10.80
CA CYS A 88 -16.57 -21.46 -11.17
C CYS A 88 -17.35 -21.19 -12.47
N ARG A 89 -17.21 -22.07 -13.46
CA ARG A 89 -17.83 -21.98 -14.80
C ARG A 89 -17.18 -20.97 -15.75
N ALA A 90 -16.00 -20.40 -15.40
CA ALA A 90 -15.26 -19.58 -16.34
C ALA A 90 -14.74 -20.43 -17.49
N VAL A 91 -15.03 -20.06 -18.73
CA VAL A 91 -14.52 -20.71 -19.95
C VAL A 91 -13.06 -20.30 -20.17
N TRP A 92 -12.74 -19.07 -19.86
CA TRP A 92 -11.39 -18.51 -19.95
C TRP A 92 -10.96 -17.87 -18.63
N MET A 93 -9.69 -18.03 -18.30
CA MET A 93 -9.12 -17.40 -17.11
C MET A 93 -7.75 -16.82 -17.43
N VAL A 94 -7.58 -15.53 -17.15
CA VAL A 94 -6.27 -14.85 -17.18
C VAL A 94 -5.82 -14.57 -15.76
N LYS A 95 -4.64 -15.07 -15.39
CA LYS A 95 -4.03 -14.81 -14.08
C LYS A 95 -2.86 -13.84 -14.24
N ILE A 96 -2.95 -12.71 -13.56
CA ILE A 96 -1.90 -11.67 -13.51
C ILE A 96 -1.41 -11.57 -12.08
N ASP A 97 -0.09 -11.48 -11.89
CA ASP A 97 0.52 -11.25 -10.57
C ASP A 97 1.38 -9.98 -10.61
N LEU A 98 1.13 -9.10 -9.66
CA LEU A 98 1.87 -7.83 -9.55
C LEU A 98 3.10 -8.03 -8.66
N ARG A 99 4.28 -7.86 -9.26
CA ARG A 99 5.54 -7.97 -8.53
C ARG A 99 5.68 -6.86 -7.51
N ASN A 100 6.04 -7.23 -6.26
CA ASN A 100 6.25 -6.28 -5.14
C ASN A 100 5.09 -5.30 -4.97
N PHE A 101 3.85 -5.80 -5.03
CA PHE A 101 2.64 -4.99 -5.09
C PHE A 101 2.59 -3.88 -4.03
N PHE A 102 2.77 -4.21 -2.75
CA PHE A 102 2.74 -3.20 -1.69
C PHE A 102 3.82 -2.13 -1.86
N GLU A 103 5.06 -2.53 -2.11
CA GLU A 103 6.18 -1.61 -2.29
C GLU A 103 6.13 -0.83 -3.62
N SER A 104 5.25 -1.20 -4.54
CA SER A 104 5.00 -0.42 -5.76
C SER A 104 4.04 0.75 -5.54
N LEU A 105 3.31 0.73 -4.42
CA LEU A 105 2.42 1.82 -4.01
C LEU A 105 3.19 2.82 -3.17
N THR A 106 3.20 4.06 -3.62
CA THR A 106 3.97 5.14 -3.01
C THR A 106 3.13 5.97 -2.06
N GLU A 107 3.78 6.80 -1.25
CA GLU A 107 3.04 7.76 -0.40
C GLU A 107 2.18 8.73 -1.21
N ILE A 108 2.50 8.96 -2.50
CA ILE A 108 1.66 9.78 -3.40
C ILE A 108 0.33 9.07 -3.66
N ASP A 109 0.37 7.75 -3.88
CA ASP A 109 -0.84 6.95 -4.07
C ASP A 109 -1.67 6.92 -2.78
N VAL A 110 -1.02 6.77 -1.63
CA VAL A 110 -1.67 6.80 -0.32
C VAL A 110 -2.23 8.19 0.02
N HIS A 111 -1.50 9.26 -0.28
CA HIS A 111 -1.97 10.63 -0.12
C HIS A 111 -3.25 10.87 -0.93
N ARG A 112 -3.29 10.41 -2.19
CA ARG A 112 -4.49 10.50 -3.02
C ARG A 112 -5.69 9.81 -2.40
N VAL A 113 -5.50 8.62 -1.83
CA VAL A 113 -6.57 7.90 -1.12
C VAL A 113 -7.16 8.75 0.00
N PHE A 114 -6.33 9.43 0.81
CA PHE A 114 -6.84 10.29 1.89
C PHE A 114 -7.50 11.57 1.36
N LEU A 115 -7.00 12.16 0.27
CA LEU A 115 -7.66 13.30 -0.39
C LEU A 115 -9.06 12.93 -0.91
N GLU A 116 -9.19 11.80 -1.58
CA GLU A 116 -10.48 11.29 -2.09
C GLU A 116 -11.49 11.00 -0.97
N ARG A 117 -11.00 10.80 0.25
CA ARG A 117 -11.83 10.66 1.45
C ARG A 117 -12.17 11.99 2.14
N GLY A 118 -11.81 13.12 1.54
CA GLY A 118 -12.15 14.45 2.01
C GLY A 118 -11.20 15.03 3.05
N TYR A 119 -10.05 14.41 3.32
CA TYR A 119 -9.05 15.00 4.20
C TYR A 119 -8.37 16.20 3.53
N GLN A 120 -8.08 17.23 4.31
CA GLN A 120 -7.31 18.38 3.84
C GLN A 120 -5.90 17.94 3.41
N PRO A 121 -5.28 18.61 2.41
CA PRO A 121 -4.01 18.15 1.81
C PRO A 121 -2.88 17.90 2.81
N LEU A 122 -2.71 18.79 3.81
CA LEU A 122 -1.67 18.61 4.82
C LEU A 122 -1.94 17.39 5.71
N VAL A 123 -3.17 17.20 6.15
CA VAL A 123 -3.58 16.06 6.98
C VAL A 123 -3.45 14.76 6.17
N ALA A 124 -3.88 14.77 4.90
CA ALA A 124 -3.72 13.63 4.00
C ALA A 124 -2.24 13.25 3.80
N PHE A 125 -1.36 14.25 3.71
CA PHE A 125 0.08 14.04 3.60
C PHE A 125 0.68 13.45 4.87
N GLU A 126 0.35 13.96 6.05
CA GLU A 126 0.80 13.42 7.32
C GLU A 126 0.31 11.98 7.53
N LEU A 127 -0.96 11.70 7.22
CA LEU A 127 -1.52 10.35 7.28
C LEU A 127 -0.80 9.40 6.30
N ALA A 128 -0.49 9.86 5.09
CA ALA A 128 0.26 9.06 4.12
C ALA A 128 1.66 8.72 4.64
N ARG A 129 2.35 9.67 5.25
CA ARG A 129 3.66 9.44 5.86
C ARG A 129 3.62 8.48 7.04
N LEU A 130 2.60 8.56 7.88
CA LEU A 130 2.39 7.62 8.99
C LEU A 130 2.05 6.20 8.51
N CYS A 131 1.52 6.05 7.30
CA CYS A 131 1.14 4.75 6.71
C CYS A 131 2.18 4.16 5.75
N THR A 132 3.25 4.89 5.44
CA THR A 132 4.32 4.47 4.53
C THR A 132 5.68 4.54 5.21
N ARG A 133 6.63 3.79 4.70
CA ARG A 133 8.02 3.78 5.19
C ARG A 133 9.00 4.14 4.08
N LEU A 134 10.18 4.61 4.43
CA LEU A 134 11.25 4.80 3.47
C LEU A 134 11.75 3.44 2.97
N ARG A 135 12.12 3.39 1.71
CA ARG A 135 12.76 2.20 1.14
C ARG A 135 14.22 2.16 1.59
N ASP A 136 14.66 1.00 2.03
CA ASP A 136 16.03 0.81 2.47
C ASP A 136 17.02 0.99 1.30
N LYS A 137 17.95 1.94 1.42
CA LYS A 137 18.94 2.27 0.37
C LYS A 137 19.96 1.16 0.13
N HIS A 138 20.17 0.27 1.11
CA HIS A 138 21.20 -0.77 1.07
C HIS A 138 20.74 -2.09 0.46
N ARG A 139 19.47 -2.19 0.11
CA ARG A 139 18.98 -3.38 -0.55
C ARG A 139 19.26 -3.26 -2.05
N ASN A 140 20.23 -4.05 -2.53
CA ASN A 140 20.48 -4.33 -3.95
C ASN A 140 19.26 -5.04 -4.58
N ASP A 141 18.07 -4.48 -4.41
CA ASP A 141 16.92 -4.87 -5.18
C ASP A 141 17.14 -4.31 -6.59
N THR A 142 17.64 -5.16 -7.47
CA THR A 142 17.61 -5.01 -8.93
C THR A 142 16.17 -4.93 -9.46
N ALA A 143 15.20 -4.67 -8.60
CA ALA A 143 13.87 -4.23 -8.98
C ALA A 143 14.00 -2.81 -9.54
N VAL A 144 14.43 -2.74 -10.80
CA VAL A 144 14.16 -1.57 -11.64
C VAL A 144 12.69 -1.25 -11.41
N LEU A 145 12.43 -0.15 -10.69
CA LEU A 145 11.08 0.41 -10.68
C LEU A 145 10.70 0.52 -12.14
N PRO A 146 9.61 -0.12 -12.60
CA PRO A 146 9.16 0.13 -13.93
C PRO A 146 9.08 1.65 -14.03
N GLN A 147 9.79 2.23 -15.00
CA GLN A 147 9.60 3.63 -15.32
C GLN A 147 8.11 3.75 -15.61
N ARG A 148 7.35 4.14 -14.59
CA ARG A 148 5.96 4.49 -14.79
C ARG A 148 6.04 5.56 -15.86
N ARG A 149 5.64 5.24 -17.08
CA ARG A 149 5.14 6.23 -18.01
C ARG A 149 4.01 6.90 -17.26
N THR A 150 4.35 7.95 -16.52
CA THR A 150 3.34 8.79 -15.88
C THR A 150 2.34 9.11 -16.97
N PRO A 151 1.06 8.77 -16.82
CA PRO A 151 0.07 9.34 -17.70
C PRO A 151 0.37 10.83 -17.69
N LYS A 152 0.35 11.49 -18.85
CA LYS A 152 0.59 12.93 -18.98
C LYS A 152 -0.51 13.71 -18.26
N PHE A 153 -0.62 13.54 -16.95
CA PHE A 153 -1.40 14.40 -16.08
C PHE A 153 -0.56 15.66 -15.88
N ARG A 154 -1.09 16.78 -16.33
CA ARG A 154 -0.50 18.13 -16.32
C ARG A 154 -0.20 18.72 -14.92
N HIS A 155 0.01 17.90 -13.88
CA HIS A 155 0.44 18.33 -12.55
C HIS A 155 1.81 17.76 -12.17
N SER A 156 2.70 17.63 -13.16
CA SER A 156 4.04 17.04 -12.99
C SER A 156 5.08 17.94 -12.29
N SER A 157 4.73 19.17 -11.90
CA SER A 157 5.72 20.09 -11.34
C SER A 157 6.14 19.78 -9.90
N LEU A 158 5.29 19.11 -9.12
CA LEU A 158 5.60 18.80 -7.73
C LEU A 158 6.40 17.49 -7.56
N THR A 159 6.23 16.52 -8.45
CA THR A 159 6.94 15.24 -8.36
C THR A 159 8.41 15.30 -8.77
N SER A 160 8.84 16.34 -9.51
CA SER A 160 10.24 16.53 -9.88
C SER A 160 11.09 17.10 -8.75
N LEU A 161 10.46 17.75 -7.77
CA LEU A 161 11.15 18.37 -6.64
C LEU A 161 11.28 17.43 -5.43
N TYR A 162 10.57 16.30 -5.42
CA TYR A 162 10.64 15.35 -4.31
C TYR A 162 11.79 14.37 -4.55
N PRO A 163 12.83 14.34 -3.70
CA PRO A 163 13.91 13.37 -3.83
C PRO A 163 13.31 11.96 -3.78
N ARG A 164 13.54 11.16 -4.83
CA ARG A 164 12.99 9.79 -4.92
C ARG A 164 13.42 8.91 -3.74
N ASP A 165 14.55 9.24 -3.15
CA ASP A 165 15.12 8.55 -1.99
C ASP A 165 14.31 8.76 -0.72
N LEU A 166 13.50 9.83 -0.66
CA LEU A 166 12.63 10.16 0.48
C LEU A 166 11.18 9.77 0.25
N LEU A 167 10.86 9.21 -0.92
CA LEU A 167 9.52 8.78 -1.23
C LEU A 167 9.18 7.48 -0.50
N GLY A 168 8.21 7.56 0.39
CA GLY A 168 7.71 6.40 1.12
C GLY A 168 6.99 5.40 0.24
N VAL A 169 7.01 4.15 0.65
CA VAL A 169 6.28 3.05 0.02
C VAL A 169 5.41 2.33 1.04
N LEU A 170 4.36 1.67 0.58
CA LEU A 170 3.46 0.93 1.45
C LEU A 170 4.16 -0.31 2.00
N PRO A 171 4.28 -0.46 3.33
CA PRO A 171 4.99 -1.59 3.93
C PRO A 171 4.15 -2.88 3.88
N GLN A 172 4.80 -4.01 3.67
CA GLN A 172 4.16 -5.30 3.87
C GLN A 172 4.28 -5.69 5.36
N GLY A 173 3.14 -5.71 6.07
CA GLY A 173 3.09 -6.07 7.50
C GLY A 173 2.48 -4.99 8.40
N ALA A 174 2.15 -3.83 7.87
CA ALA A 174 1.48 -2.77 8.60
C ALA A 174 -0.06 -2.92 8.55
N PRO A 175 -0.79 -2.54 9.62
CA PRO A 175 -2.25 -2.69 9.70
C PRO A 175 -3.03 -1.95 8.62
N THR A 176 -2.54 -0.80 8.18
CA THR A 176 -3.21 0.05 7.18
C THR A 176 -3.00 -0.43 5.75
N SER A 177 -1.90 -1.16 5.49
CA SER A 177 -1.47 -1.51 4.13
C SER A 177 -2.49 -2.31 3.32
N PRO A 178 -3.21 -3.30 3.87
CA PRO A 178 -4.17 -4.07 3.08
C PRO A 178 -5.28 -3.21 2.49
N MET A 179 -5.87 -2.34 3.31
CA MET A 179 -6.97 -1.50 2.88
C MET A 179 -6.51 -0.37 1.96
N LEU A 180 -5.39 0.28 2.28
CA LEU A 180 -4.80 1.30 1.43
C LEU A 180 -4.42 0.75 0.06
N ALA A 181 -3.91 -0.48 -0.02
CA ALA A 181 -3.61 -1.13 -1.28
C ALA A 181 -4.87 -1.31 -2.14
N ASN A 182 -5.98 -1.79 -1.56
CA ASN A 182 -7.26 -1.91 -2.29
C ASN A 182 -7.77 -0.56 -2.80
N LEU A 183 -7.69 0.48 -1.98
CA LEU A 183 -8.18 1.81 -2.34
C LEU A 183 -7.31 2.47 -3.41
N ALA A 184 -5.99 2.33 -3.31
CA ALA A 184 -5.05 2.94 -4.23
C ALA A 184 -5.10 2.35 -5.65
N VAL A 185 -5.56 1.09 -5.80
CA VAL A 185 -5.68 0.43 -7.12
C VAL A 185 -7.10 0.38 -7.65
N ARG A 186 -8.04 1.09 -7.06
CA ARG A 186 -9.45 1.08 -7.46
C ARG A 186 -9.63 1.36 -8.95
N ASP A 187 -8.92 2.35 -9.51
CA ASP A 187 -8.97 2.66 -10.95
C ASP A 187 -8.51 1.48 -11.82
N LEU A 188 -7.52 0.71 -11.36
CA LEU A 188 -7.07 -0.49 -12.04
C LEU A 188 -8.18 -1.56 -12.03
N ASP A 189 -8.82 -1.77 -10.88
CA ASP A 189 -9.93 -2.72 -10.75
C ASP A 189 -11.10 -2.35 -11.64
N GLU A 190 -11.44 -1.05 -11.74
CA GLU A 190 -12.49 -0.54 -12.62
C GLU A 190 -12.17 -0.82 -14.10
N ARG A 191 -10.94 -0.53 -14.53
CA ARG A 191 -10.48 -0.77 -15.90
C ARG A 191 -10.45 -2.25 -16.24
N LEU A 192 -9.91 -3.09 -15.36
CA LEU A 192 -9.88 -4.54 -15.57
C LEU A 192 -11.29 -5.13 -15.63
N THR A 193 -12.20 -4.63 -14.79
CA THR A 193 -13.61 -5.05 -14.79
C THR A 193 -14.30 -4.62 -16.09
N ALA A 194 -14.04 -3.42 -16.58
CA ALA A 194 -14.58 -2.95 -17.86
C ALA A 194 -14.10 -3.82 -19.02
N ILE A 195 -12.79 -4.13 -19.08
CA ILE A 195 -12.24 -5.03 -20.10
C ILE A 195 -12.87 -6.42 -20.00
N ALA A 196 -12.96 -7.00 -18.80
CA ALA A 196 -13.51 -8.35 -18.61
C ALA A 196 -15.00 -8.48 -19.02
N LYS A 197 -15.74 -7.37 -19.06
CA LYS A 197 -17.15 -7.36 -19.52
C LYS A 197 -17.30 -7.34 -21.04
N THR A 198 -16.21 -7.16 -21.78
CA THR A 198 -16.23 -7.13 -23.25
C THR A 198 -16.08 -8.53 -23.87
N PHE A 199 -15.78 -9.53 -23.02
CA PHE A 199 -15.64 -10.96 -23.39
C PHE A 199 -16.70 -11.82 -22.71
#